data_0c28e9d8d6bf02d282c1ed652da02077
#
_entry.id   0c28e9d8d6bf02d282c1ed652da02077
#
_cell.length_a   1.000
_cell.length_b   1.000
_cell.length_c   1.000
_cell.angle_alpha   90.00
_cell.angle_beta   90.00
_cell.angle_gamma   90.00
#
_symmetry.space_group_name_H-M   'P 1'
#
loop_
_entity.id
_entity.type
_entity.pdbx_description
1 polymer ?
#
loop_
_entity_poly.entity_id
_entity_poly.type
_entity_poly.pdbx_seq_one_letter_code
_entity_poly.pdbx_strand_id
1 'polypeptide(L)'
;MTPSKLYHQGNRELQDEFASRTIADRLEEKLMRTAFSENDKAFIESSYFFFLATADAQGHPDSSFKGGAPGFVRVIGPSELAFPDYDGNGMFKSLGNIAVNPHIGLLFMDFEKPRRLRINGTAAVHRDDPLLAHAVGAQMIVRVAAQAIFPNCPRYIPTMKIVEESIYSPKAGRDFPEPAWKEFPDFKGAIHPRQPTHKG
;
A
#
# COMPACT_ATOMS: atom_id res chain seq x y z
N MET A 1 28.00 -5.26 17.71
CA MET A 1 26.77 -4.54 17.45
C MET A 1 25.97 -5.32 16.41
N THR A 2 24.70 -5.57 16.64
CA THR A 2 23.82 -6.20 15.64
C THR A 2 23.70 -5.28 14.43
N PRO A 3 23.80 -5.77 13.20
CA PRO A 3 23.59 -4.94 12.01
C PRO A 3 22.20 -4.28 12.04
N SER A 4 22.11 -3.02 11.61
CA SER A 4 20.83 -2.33 11.48
C SER A 4 19.94 -3.02 10.45
N LYS A 5 18.65 -3.09 10.72
CA LYS A 5 17.64 -3.59 9.78
C LYS A 5 17.05 -2.49 8.90
N LEU A 6 17.22 -1.22 9.29
CA LEU A 6 16.67 -0.06 8.57
C LEU A 6 17.73 0.70 7.77
N TYR A 7 18.98 0.72 8.25
CA TYR A 7 19.98 1.63 7.75
C TYR A 7 21.14 0.89 7.06
N HIS A 8 21.28 1.13 5.77
CA HIS A 8 22.43 0.68 4.97
C HIS A 8 23.57 1.72 5.03
N GLN A 9 24.70 1.42 4.39
CA GLN A 9 25.91 2.24 4.44
C GLN A 9 25.66 3.71 4.09
N GLY A 10 24.94 4.01 3.00
CA GLY A 10 24.65 5.40 2.61
C GLY A 10 23.83 6.17 3.65
N ASN A 11 22.91 5.51 4.38
CA ASN A 11 22.23 6.16 5.51
C ASN A 11 23.24 6.45 6.64
N ARG A 12 24.15 5.52 6.91
CA ARG A 12 25.14 5.64 7.99
C ARG A 12 26.15 6.76 7.73
N GLU A 13 26.58 6.93 6.49
CA GLU A 13 27.46 8.02 6.08
C GLU A 13 26.82 9.39 6.36
N LEU A 14 25.57 9.59 5.96
CA LEU A 14 24.84 10.82 6.24
C LEU A 14 24.58 11.02 7.75
N GLN A 15 24.25 9.94 8.48
CA GLN A 15 24.06 10.00 9.92
C GLN A 15 25.35 10.44 10.66
N ASP A 16 26.51 10.03 10.17
CA ASP A 16 27.81 10.43 10.74
C ASP A 16 28.13 11.89 10.40
N GLU A 17 27.92 12.31 9.14
CA GLU A 17 28.12 13.68 8.69
C GLU A 17 27.29 14.67 9.52
N PHE A 18 26.02 14.34 9.81
CA PHE A 18 25.10 15.19 10.57
C PHE A 18 25.05 14.87 12.08
N ALA A 19 25.97 14.05 12.59
CA ALA A 19 26.04 13.62 14.00
C ALA A 19 24.70 13.07 14.54
N SER A 20 23.94 12.36 13.70
CA SER A 20 22.60 11.86 14.01
C SER A 20 22.53 10.36 14.22
N ARG A 21 23.65 9.63 14.17
CA ARG A 21 23.68 8.16 14.32
C ARG A 21 23.04 7.69 15.63
N THR A 22 23.38 8.32 16.74
CA THR A 22 22.88 7.95 18.06
C THR A 22 21.36 8.04 18.15
N ILE A 23 20.77 9.12 17.61
CA ILE A 23 19.29 9.24 17.59
C ILE A 23 18.65 8.28 16.60
N ALA A 24 19.29 8.03 15.44
CA ALA A 24 18.82 7.06 14.47
C ALA A 24 18.75 5.64 15.06
N ASP A 25 19.80 5.20 15.75
CA ASP A 25 19.85 3.89 16.42
C ASP A 25 18.75 3.76 17.48
N ARG A 26 18.52 4.83 18.25
CA ARG A 26 17.46 4.85 19.26
C ARG A 26 16.06 4.81 18.66
N LEU A 27 15.86 5.49 17.51
CA LEU A 27 14.60 5.44 16.78
C LEU A 27 14.34 4.04 16.20
N GLU A 28 15.35 3.40 15.64
CA GLU A 28 15.23 2.02 15.19
C GLU A 28 14.87 1.09 16.35
N GLU A 29 15.62 1.14 17.46
CA GLU A 29 15.39 0.30 18.65
C GLU A 29 13.98 0.48 19.22
N LYS A 30 13.48 1.71 19.31
CA LYS A 30 12.21 2.02 19.99
C LYS A 30 10.98 1.94 19.11
N LEU A 31 11.11 2.21 17.81
CA LEU A 31 9.96 2.39 16.93
C LEU A 31 9.82 1.30 15.86
N MET A 32 10.91 0.66 15.45
CA MET A 32 10.84 -0.38 14.43
C MET A 32 10.29 -1.67 15.03
N ARG A 33 9.29 -2.23 14.37
CA ARG A 33 8.64 -3.49 14.72
C ARG A 33 8.60 -4.42 13.51
N THR A 34 8.48 -5.71 13.77
CA THR A 34 8.28 -6.75 12.75
C THR A 34 6.87 -7.34 12.81
N ALA A 35 6.07 -6.95 13.80
CA ALA A 35 4.69 -7.36 13.96
C ALA A 35 3.78 -6.12 14.14
N PHE A 36 2.56 -6.21 13.64
CA PHE A 36 1.54 -5.19 13.79
C PHE A 36 1.04 -5.15 15.23
N SER A 37 0.92 -3.94 15.80
CA SER A 37 0.15 -3.72 17.01
C SER A 37 -1.34 -3.57 16.68
N GLU A 38 -2.20 -3.66 17.69
CA GLU A 38 -3.65 -3.38 17.53
C GLU A 38 -3.90 -1.96 17.00
N ASN A 39 -3.07 -0.98 17.40
CA ASN A 39 -3.16 0.39 16.90
C ASN A 39 -2.75 0.49 15.41
N ASP A 40 -1.75 -0.28 14.97
CA ASP A 40 -1.38 -0.34 13.56
C ASP A 40 -2.51 -0.96 12.73
N LYS A 41 -3.08 -2.08 13.21
CA LYS A 41 -4.21 -2.75 12.57
C LYS A 41 -5.40 -1.81 12.44
N ALA A 42 -5.83 -1.18 13.54
CA ALA A 42 -6.94 -0.23 13.51
C ALA A 42 -6.70 0.93 12.51
N PHE A 43 -5.46 1.44 12.45
CA PHE A 43 -5.11 2.50 11.52
C PHE A 43 -5.16 2.02 10.06
N ILE A 44 -4.52 0.89 9.76
CA ILE A 44 -4.48 0.33 8.41
C ILE A 44 -5.90 0.04 7.92
N GLU A 45 -6.71 -0.64 8.73
CA GLU A 45 -8.06 -1.06 8.36
C GLU A 45 -9.07 0.09 8.27
N SER A 46 -8.83 1.20 8.97
CA SER A 46 -9.65 2.41 8.84
C SER A 46 -9.24 3.34 7.69
N SER A 47 -8.14 3.06 7.03
CA SER A 47 -7.61 3.93 5.96
C SER A 47 -8.41 3.78 4.67
N TYR A 48 -8.62 4.90 3.97
CA TYR A 48 -9.24 4.94 2.64
C TYR A 48 -8.24 4.73 1.51
N PHE A 49 -6.95 4.88 1.78
CA PHE A 49 -5.89 4.76 0.80
C PHE A 49 -4.52 4.56 1.46
N PHE A 50 -3.58 4.17 0.64
CA PHE A 50 -2.14 4.19 0.94
C PHE A 50 -1.34 4.42 -0.35
N PHE A 51 -0.07 4.78 -0.22
CA PHE A 51 0.87 4.83 -1.33
C PHE A 51 1.71 3.56 -1.34
N LEU A 52 1.80 2.94 -2.51
CA LEU A 52 2.59 1.75 -2.75
C LEU A 52 3.82 2.11 -3.59
N ALA A 53 4.99 1.88 -3.05
CA ALA A 53 6.26 1.95 -3.77
C ALA A 53 6.67 0.55 -4.21
N THR A 54 7.06 0.41 -5.47
CA THR A 54 7.59 -0.80 -6.09
C THR A 54 8.80 -0.47 -6.94
N ALA A 55 9.56 -1.46 -7.38
CA ALA A 55 10.60 -1.26 -8.37
C ALA A 55 10.62 -2.46 -9.34
N ASP A 56 11.06 -2.23 -10.57
CA ASP A 56 11.29 -3.32 -11.52
C ASP A 56 12.56 -4.14 -11.19
N ALA A 57 12.88 -5.11 -12.02
CA ALA A 57 14.06 -5.97 -11.82
C ALA A 57 15.40 -5.20 -11.91
N GLN A 58 15.43 -4.02 -12.51
CA GLN A 58 16.58 -3.13 -12.60
C GLN A 58 16.64 -2.12 -11.47
N GLY A 59 15.61 -2.07 -10.62
CA GLY A 59 15.53 -1.12 -9.50
C GLY A 59 14.91 0.23 -9.86
N HIS A 60 14.33 0.40 -11.07
CA HIS A 60 13.62 1.63 -11.40
C HIS A 60 12.34 1.74 -10.58
N PRO A 61 12.17 2.82 -9.79
CA PRO A 61 11.06 2.92 -8.86
C PRO A 61 9.76 3.30 -9.54
N ASP A 62 8.65 2.90 -8.91
CA ASP A 62 7.30 3.31 -9.23
C ASP A 62 6.54 3.62 -7.93
N SER A 63 5.70 4.62 -7.95
CA SER A 63 4.84 5.00 -6.82
C SER A 63 3.40 5.10 -7.27
N SER A 64 2.51 4.45 -6.55
CA SER A 64 1.11 4.29 -6.93
C SER A 64 0.19 4.59 -5.75
N PHE A 65 -0.89 5.32 -6.01
CA PHE A 65 -2.01 5.45 -5.08
C PHE A 65 -2.87 4.17 -5.14
N LYS A 66 -3.20 3.63 -3.98
CA LYS A 66 -4.14 2.52 -3.80
C LYS A 66 -5.25 2.96 -2.87
N GLY A 67 -6.48 2.93 -3.36
CA GLY A 67 -7.64 3.41 -2.60
C GLY A 67 -8.77 2.40 -2.58
N GLY A 68 -9.63 2.52 -1.56
CA GLY A 68 -10.80 1.70 -1.35
C GLY A 68 -11.61 2.20 -0.15
N ALA A 69 -12.73 1.55 0.12
CA ALA A 69 -13.46 1.80 1.36
C ALA A 69 -12.69 1.27 2.57
N PRO A 70 -12.85 1.85 3.78
CA PRO A 70 -12.26 1.29 4.99
C PRO A 70 -12.49 -0.23 5.11
N GLY A 71 -11.45 -0.96 5.50
CA GLY A 71 -11.44 -2.41 5.50
C GLY A 71 -11.01 -3.06 4.17
N PHE A 72 -10.68 -2.27 3.13
CA PHE A 72 -10.10 -2.83 1.90
C PHE A 72 -8.70 -3.39 2.12
N VAL A 73 -7.90 -2.80 3.01
CA VAL A 73 -6.66 -3.40 3.51
C VAL A 73 -6.98 -4.13 4.81
N ARG A 74 -6.51 -5.36 4.94
CA ARG A 74 -6.73 -6.21 6.11
C ARG A 74 -5.40 -6.70 6.67
N VAL A 75 -5.23 -6.57 7.97
CA VAL A 75 -4.14 -7.24 8.69
C VAL A 75 -4.60 -8.66 9.00
N ILE A 76 -3.97 -9.64 8.37
CA ILE A 76 -4.39 -11.05 8.36
C ILE A 76 -3.49 -11.96 9.20
N GLY A 77 -2.41 -11.42 9.72
CA GLY A 77 -1.47 -12.12 10.60
C GLY A 77 -0.59 -11.14 11.37
N PRO A 78 0.25 -11.62 12.28
CA PRO A 78 1.12 -10.77 13.08
C PRO A 78 2.02 -9.84 12.27
N SER A 79 2.49 -10.31 11.09
CA SER A 79 3.35 -9.54 10.16
C SER A 79 2.82 -9.59 8.72
N GLU A 80 1.55 -9.90 8.54
CA GLU A 80 0.97 -10.06 7.21
C GLU A 80 -0.26 -9.17 7.04
N LEU A 81 -0.34 -8.47 5.91
CA LEU A 81 -1.53 -7.77 5.47
C LEU A 81 -1.86 -8.15 4.02
N ALA A 82 -3.11 -7.91 3.63
CA ALA A 82 -3.57 -8.13 2.27
C ALA A 82 -4.44 -6.96 1.80
N PHE A 83 -4.39 -6.69 0.51
CA PHE A 83 -5.27 -5.72 -0.15
C PHE A 83 -5.68 -6.20 -1.54
N PRO A 84 -6.87 -5.79 -2.00
CA PRO A 84 -7.35 -6.13 -3.32
C PRO A 84 -6.66 -5.31 -4.41
N ASP A 85 -6.48 -5.91 -5.58
CA ASP A 85 -6.25 -5.19 -6.81
C ASP A 85 -7.60 -4.99 -7.51
N TYR A 86 -7.96 -3.73 -7.69
CA TYR A 86 -9.18 -3.32 -8.37
C TYR A 86 -8.92 -3.00 -9.84
N ASP A 87 -10.01 -2.82 -10.60
CA ASP A 87 -9.94 -2.32 -11.95
C ASP A 87 -9.18 -1.00 -12.03
N GLY A 88 -8.23 -0.94 -12.93
CA GLY A 88 -7.43 0.23 -13.24
C GLY A 88 -7.36 0.49 -14.74
N ASN A 89 -6.25 1.05 -15.18
CA ASN A 89 -6.00 1.38 -16.58
C ASN A 89 -5.41 0.23 -17.42
N GLY A 90 -5.33 -0.98 -16.88
CA GLY A 90 -4.76 -2.15 -17.56
C GLY A 90 -3.23 -2.20 -17.64
N MET A 91 -2.51 -1.19 -17.16
CA MET A 91 -1.05 -1.16 -17.21
C MET A 91 -0.39 -2.19 -16.26
N PHE A 92 -1.03 -2.57 -15.18
CA PHE A 92 -0.51 -3.47 -14.15
C PHE A 92 0.91 -3.12 -13.65
N LYS A 93 1.26 -1.82 -13.67
CA LYS A 93 2.62 -1.35 -13.41
C LYS A 93 3.15 -1.84 -12.05
N SER A 94 2.39 -1.63 -10.97
CA SER A 94 2.80 -2.06 -9.63
C SER A 94 2.84 -3.59 -9.49
N LEU A 95 1.85 -4.31 -10.02
CA LEU A 95 1.78 -5.76 -9.91
C LEU A 95 2.81 -6.45 -10.79
N GLY A 96 3.10 -5.89 -11.98
CA GLY A 96 4.19 -6.34 -12.83
C GLY A 96 5.55 -6.19 -12.16
N ASN A 97 5.77 -5.06 -11.46
CA ASN A 97 6.98 -4.88 -10.66
C ASN A 97 7.09 -5.93 -9.55
N ILE A 98 6.01 -6.15 -8.77
CA ILE A 98 5.99 -7.16 -7.70
C ILE A 98 6.32 -8.56 -8.23
N ALA A 99 5.88 -8.89 -9.44
CA ALA A 99 6.13 -10.22 -10.03
C ALA A 99 7.62 -10.49 -10.32
N VAL A 100 8.43 -9.44 -10.55
CA VAL A 100 9.86 -9.55 -10.86
C VAL A 100 10.76 -9.08 -9.73
N ASN A 101 10.25 -8.25 -8.84
CA ASN A 101 10.92 -7.73 -7.65
C ASN A 101 9.90 -7.58 -6.52
N PRO A 102 9.88 -8.52 -5.55
CA PRO A 102 8.85 -8.53 -4.52
C PRO A 102 9.02 -7.44 -3.46
N HIS A 103 10.14 -6.72 -3.43
CA HIS A 103 10.38 -5.70 -2.42
C HIS A 103 9.49 -4.48 -2.61
N ILE A 104 8.76 -4.11 -1.56
CA ILE A 104 7.80 -3.01 -1.60
C ILE A 104 7.87 -2.11 -0.36
N GLY A 105 7.36 -0.91 -0.51
CA GLY A 105 7.09 0.02 0.58
C GLY A 105 5.65 0.49 0.56
N LEU A 106 5.00 0.49 1.72
CA LEU A 106 3.67 1.10 1.89
C LEU A 106 3.80 2.31 2.81
N LEU A 107 3.07 3.36 2.46
CA LEU A 107 2.94 4.56 3.27
C LEU A 107 1.46 4.84 3.51
N PHE A 108 1.00 4.61 4.73
CA PHE A 108 -0.31 5.02 5.21
C PHE A 108 -0.23 6.43 5.78
N MET A 109 -1.23 7.26 5.45
CA MET A 109 -1.33 8.65 5.89
C MET A 109 -2.71 8.92 6.46
N ASP A 110 -2.75 9.57 7.63
CA ASP A 110 -3.95 10.20 8.15
C ASP A 110 -3.71 11.72 8.12
N PHE A 111 -4.53 12.43 7.37
CA PHE A 111 -4.44 13.87 7.23
C PHE A 111 -5.38 14.62 8.19
N GLU A 112 -6.40 13.97 8.73
CA GLU A 112 -7.29 14.58 9.73
C GLU A 112 -6.62 14.65 11.10
N LYS A 113 -5.96 13.56 11.48
CA LYS A 113 -5.11 13.46 12.69
C LYS A 113 -3.69 13.17 12.22
N PRO A 114 -2.90 14.20 11.86
CA PRO A 114 -1.64 14.01 11.17
C PRO A 114 -0.76 12.92 11.76
N ARG A 115 -0.71 11.79 11.07
CA ARG A 115 0.18 10.66 11.39
C ARG A 115 0.49 9.86 10.13
N ARG A 116 1.56 9.09 10.17
CA ARG A 116 1.94 8.19 9.09
C ARG A 116 2.56 6.91 9.63
N LEU A 117 2.35 5.83 8.90
CA LEU A 117 2.96 4.52 9.14
C LEU A 117 3.65 4.05 7.87
N ARG A 118 4.90 3.62 8.00
CA ARG A 118 5.65 2.96 6.93
C ARG A 118 5.72 1.47 7.19
N ILE A 119 5.59 0.71 6.11
CA ILE A 119 5.75 -0.74 6.11
C ILE A 119 6.67 -1.07 4.94
N ASN A 120 7.80 -1.68 5.21
CA ASN A 120 8.65 -2.28 4.20
C ASN A 120 8.58 -3.80 4.30
N GLY A 121 8.60 -4.47 3.18
CA GLY A 121 8.50 -5.93 3.15
C GLY A 121 8.53 -6.48 1.74
N THR A 122 8.00 -7.68 1.59
CA THR A 122 7.84 -8.34 0.31
C THR A 122 6.36 -8.61 0.01
N ALA A 123 6.00 -8.57 -1.26
CA ALA A 123 4.64 -8.81 -1.70
C ALA A 123 4.56 -9.94 -2.73
N ALA A 124 3.40 -10.59 -2.79
CA ALA A 124 3.04 -11.56 -3.81
C ALA A 124 1.61 -11.31 -4.30
N VAL A 125 1.38 -11.56 -5.59
CA VAL A 125 0.09 -11.39 -6.26
C VAL A 125 -0.59 -12.74 -6.42
N HIS A 126 -1.83 -12.87 -5.92
CA HIS A 126 -2.61 -14.09 -5.94
C HIS A 126 -3.90 -13.93 -6.75
N ARG A 127 -4.13 -14.82 -7.72
CA ARG A 127 -5.34 -14.86 -8.56
C ARG A 127 -6.47 -15.66 -7.94
N ASP A 128 -6.12 -16.62 -7.10
CA ASP A 128 -7.06 -17.60 -6.49
C ASP A 128 -7.07 -17.49 -4.95
N ASP A 129 -6.90 -16.26 -4.43
CA ASP A 129 -6.88 -16.05 -2.99
C ASP A 129 -8.28 -16.16 -2.38
N PRO A 130 -8.46 -16.87 -1.25
CA PRO A 130 -9.74 -16.95 -0.57
C PRO A 130 -10.36 -15.59 -0.18
N LEU A 131 -9.55 -14.57 0.02
CA LEU A 131 -10.03 -13.21 0.33
C LEU A 131 -10.80 -12.56 -0.82
N LEU A 132 -10.66 -13.06 -2.07
CA LEU A 132 -11.44 -12.60 -3.22
C LEU A 132 -12.94 -12.72 -2.98
N ALA A 133 -13.38 -13.77 -2.30
CA ALA A 133 -14.79 -13.97 -1.95
C ALA A 133 -15.37 -12.84 -1.06
N HIS A 134 -14.50 -12.05 -0.42
CA HIS A 134 -14.85 -10.98 0.51
C HIS A 134 -14.38 -9.59 0.03
N ALA A 135 -13.86 -9.49 -1.19
CA ALA A 135 -13.30 -8.27 -1.76
C ALA A 135 -14.06 -7.89 -3.03
N VAL A 136 -15.21 -7.24 -2.86
CA VAL A 136 -16.08 -6.82 -3.96
C VAL A 136 -15.30 -6.03 -5.00
N GLY A 137 -15.42 -6.41 -6.28
CA GLY A 137 -14.73 -5.74 -7.39
C GLY A 137 -13.24 -6.05 -7.54
N ALA A 138 -12.67 -6.89 -6.67
CA ALA A 138 -11.27 -7.29 -6.78
C ALA A 138 -11.05 -8.27 -7.93
N GLN A 139 -9.89 -8.13 -8.58
CA GLN A 139 -9.41 -9.07 -9.60
C GLN A 139 -8.38 -10.05 -9.03
N MET A 140 -7.59 -9.57 -8.12
CA MET A 140 -6.49 -10.28 -7.46
C MET A 140 -6.34 -9.79 -6.04
N ILE A 141 -5.64 -10.53 -5.22
CA ILE A 141 -5.21 -10.11 -3.88
C ILE A 141 -3.69 -10.00 -3.87
N VAL A 142 -3.21 -8.91 -3.30
CA VAL A 142 -1.80 -8.74 -2.99
C VAL A 142 -1.62 -9.02 -1.51
N ARG A 143 -0.78 -10.01 -1.19
CA ARG A 143 -0.35 -10.33 0.19
C ARG A 143 1.02 -9.73 0.44
N VAL A 144 1.19 -9.13 1.60
CA VAL A 144 2.42 -8.46 2.02
C VAL A 144 2.93 -9.07 3.30
N ALA A 145 4.15 -9.58 3.27
CA ALA A 145 4.91 -9.96 4.46
C ALA A 145 5.73 -8.76 4.93
N ALA A 146 5.32 -8.13 6.03
CA ALA A 146 5.98 -6.97 6.61
C ALA A 146 7.28 -7.37 7.30
N GLN A 147 8.37 -6.68 6.98
CA GLN A 147 9.69 -6.87 7.56
C GLN A 147 10.08 -5.74 8.50
N ALA A 148 9.62 -4.52 8.22
CA ALA A 148 9.83 -3.36 9.07
C ALA A 148 8.56 -2.50 9.10
N ILE A 149 8.05 -2.21 10.29
CA ILE A 149 6.86 -1.42 10.54
C ILE A 149 7.27 -0.29 11.49
N PHE A 150 7.15 0.95 11.07
CA PHE A 150 7.58 2.08 11.89
C PHE A 150 6.82 3.37 11.58
N PRO A 151 6.44 4.15 12.61
CA PRO A 151 5.88 5.47 12.44
C PRO A 151 6.99 6.48 12.12
N ASN A 152 6.61 7.62 11.57
CA ASN A 152 7.47 8.79 11.49
C ASN A 152 6.76 10.02 12.07
N CYS A 153 7.57 11.02 12.46
CA CYS A 153 7.05 12.30 12.92
C CYS A 153 6.06 12.89 11.90
N PRO A 154 4.90 13.42 12.34
CA PRO A 154 3.91 14.02 11.45
C PRO A 154 4.29 15.43 10.97
N ARG A 155 5.50 15.91 11.32
CA ARG A 155 5.97 17.22 10.89
C ARG A 155 5.78 17.40 9.39
N TYR A 156 5.25 18.54 9.00
CA TYR A 156 4.95 18.92 7.62
C TYR A 156 3.77 18.19 6.96
N ILE A 157 3.00 17.36 7.68
CA ILE A 157 1.76 16.82 7.17
C ILE A 157 0.67 17.89 7.35
N PRO A 158 0.07 18.42 6.26
CA PRO A 158 -1.02 19.38 6.39
C PRO A 158 -2.29 18.67 6.90
N THR A 159 -3.15 19.40 7.59
CA THR A 159 -4.47 18.89 7.97
C THR A 159 -5.41 19.00 6.79
N MET A 160 -6.03 17.87 6.40
CA MET A 160 -7.04 17.78 5.35
C MET A 160 -8.19 16.90 5.82
N LYS A 161 -9.37 17.07 5.21
CA LYS A 161 -10.55 16.23 5.44
C LYS A 161 -10.94 15.53 4.15
N ILE A 162 -11.38 14.30 4.27
CA ILE A 162 -12.08 13.61 3.20
C ILE A 162 -13.49 14.19 3.14
N VAL A 163 -13.81 14.88 2.04
CA VAL A 163 -15.11 15.49 1.83
C VAL A 163 -16.15 14.44 1.43
N GLU A 164 -15.71 13.52 0.55
CA GLU A 164 -16.55 12.41 0.07
C GLU A 164 -15.67 11.22 -0.34
N GLU A 165 -16.25 10.05 -0.32
CA GLU A 165 -15.60 8.85 -0.84
C GLU A 165 -15.67 8.82 -2.36
N SER A 166 -14.67 8.19 -3.01
CA SER A 166 -14.73 7.97 -4.45
C SER A 166 -15.94 7.14 -4.83
N ILE A 167 -16.68 7.60 -5.84
CA ILE A 167 -17.80 6.85 -6.44
C ILE A 167 -17.33 5.52 -7.07
N TYR A 168 -16.04 5.40 -7.37
CA TYR A 168 -15.42 4.20 -7.93
C TYR A 168 -14.95 3.20 -6.88
N SER A 169 -15.04 3.53 -5.59
CA SER A 169 -14.66 2.59 -4.52
C SER A 169 -15.65 1.44 -4.45
N PRO A 170 -15.23 0.18 -4.70
CA PRO A 170 -16.13 -0.96 -4.64
C PRO A 170 -16.67 -1.17 -3.22
N LYS A 171 -17.99 -1.36 -3.13
CA LYS A 171 -18.70 -1.66 -1.87
C LYS A 171 -19.80 -2.68 -2.14
N ALA A 172 -20.06 -3.56 -1.18
CA ALA A 172 -21.19 -4.48 -1.26
C ALA A 172 -22.51 -3.70 -1.37
N GLY A 173 -23.39 -4.15 -2.27
CA GLY A 173 -24.70 -3.54 -2.47
C GLY A 173 -24.69 -2.17 -3.15
N ARG A 174 -23.57 -1.73 -3.70
CA ARG A 174 -23.46 -0.48 -4.47
C ARG A 174 -22.82 -0.74 -5.82
N ASP A 175 -23.52 -0.33 -6.88
CA ASP A 175 -22.94 -0.27 -8.21
C ASP A 175 -21.95 0.89 -8.28
N PHE A 176 -20.84 0.68 -8.94
CA PHE A 176 -19.85 1.72 -9.22
C PHE A 176 -19.74 1.92 -10.74
N PRO A 177 -19.66 3.18 -11.21
CA PRO A 177 -19.68 3.49 -12.62
C PRO A 177 -18.39 3.07 -13.30
N GLU A 178 -18.49 2.79 -14.60
CA GLU A 178 -17.28 2.68 -15.43
C GLU A 178 -16.63 4.04 -15.61
N PRO A 179 -15.31 4.14 -15.55
CA PRO A 179 -14.60 5.40 -15.77
C PRO A 179 -14.81 5.92 -17.20
N ALA A 180 -15.14 7.20 -17.34
CA ALA A 180 -15.47 7.83 -18.63
C ALA A 180 -14.34 7.74 -19.67
N TRP A 181 -13.07 7.67 -19.24
CA TRP A 181 -11.93 7.58 -20.17
C TRP A 181 -11.96 6.31 -21.04
N LYS A 182 -12.63 5.24 -20.60
CA LYS A 182 -12.77 3.99 -21.37
C LYS A 182 -13.58 4.19 -22.66
N GLU A 183 -14.41 5.23 -22.71
CA GLU A 183 -15.21 5.59 -23.89
C GLU A 183 -14.51 6.60 -24.82
N PHE A 184 -13.30 7.10 -24.44
CA PHE A 184 -12.56 8.01 -25.28
C PHE A 184 -12.16 7.34 -26.61
N PRO A 185 -12.27 8.05 -27.75
CA PRO A 185 -12.02 7.48 -29.07
C PRO A 185 -10.69 6.73 -29.20
N ASP A 186 -9.64 7.24 -28.55
CA ASP A 186 -8.29 6.65 -28.61
C ASP A 186 -8.18 5.32 -27.84
N PHE A 187 -9.10 5.03 -26.94
CA PHE A 187 -9.07 3.84 -26.08
C PHE A 187 -10.22 2.90 -26.31
N LYS A 188 -11.33 3.39 -26.85
CA LYS A 188 -12.50 2.58 -27.16
C LYS A 188 -12.13 1.49 -28.19
N GLY A 189 -12.32 0.23 -27.85
CA GLY A 189 -11.96 -0.92 -28.67
C GLY A 189 -10.57 -1.53 -28.37
N ALA A 190 -9.72 -0.84 -27.60
CA ALA A 190 -8.50 -1.41 -27.05
C ALA A 190 -8.71 -2.04 -25.66
N ILE A 191 -9.87 -1.80 -25.04
CA ILE A 191 -10.22 -2.28 -23.69
C ILE A 191 -11.06 -3.54 -23.85
N HIS A 192 -10.54 -4.67 -23.32
CA HIS A 192 -11.33 -5.88 -23.26
C HIS A 192 -12.49 -5.73 -22.26
N PRO A 193 -13.72 -6.14 -22.64
CA PRO A 193 -14.83 -6.22 -21.69
C PRO A 193 -14.42 -7.15 -20.55
N ARG A 194 -14.47 -6.65 -19.33
CA ARG A 194 -14.21 -7.50 -18.17
C ARG A 194 -15.31 -8.50 -17.98
N GLN A 195 -14.94 -9.71 -17.61
CA GLN A 195 -15.89 -10.61 -16.98
C GLN A 195 -16.33 -9.93 -15.67
N PRO A 196 -17.64 -9.79 -15.42
CA PRO A 196 -18.12 -9.22 -14.16
C PRO A 196 -17.63 -10.10 -13.02
N THR A 197 -16.60 -9.66 -12.34
CA THR A 197 -16.11 -10.30 -11.14
C THR A 197 -17.12 -9.99 -10.03
N HIS A 198 -17.94 -10.99 -9.72
CA HIS A 198 -18.86 -11.04 -8.58
C HIS A 198 -19.88 -9.89 -8.52
N LYS A 199 -21.02 -10.12 -9.15
CA LYS A 199 -22.28 -9.52 -8.67
C LYS A 199 -22.52 -10.11 -7.28
N GLY A 200 -22.32 -9.28 -6.25
CA GLY A 200 -22.69 -9.61 -4.89
C GLY A 200 -24.20 -9.75 -4.72
#